data_4e5cae897d49b7d66c04df795aabba89
#
_entry.id   4e5cae897d49b7d66c04df795aabba89
#
_cell.length_a   1.000
_cell.length_b   1.000
_cell.length_c   1.000
_cell.angle_alpha   90.00
_cell.angle_beta   90.00
_cell.angle_gamma   90.00
#
_symmetry.space_group_name_H-M   'P 1'
#
loop_
_entity.id
_entity.type
_entity.pdbx_description
1 polymer ?
#
loop_
_entity_poly.entity_id
_entity_poly.type
_entity_poly.pdbx_seq_one_letter_code
_entity_poly.pdbx_strand_id
1 'polypeptide(L)'
;MSNIYSNSIFWIDTDKIKPNPYQPRRDFDEVRLQDLADSIKQYGVLQPLTVSRIEKEKEGGGLITEYELIAGERRLRAAILAHVSQVPVIIRTGDTAIMKLELAIIENLQREDLSVIDRARAFFRLANEFKFTHNEIAKKMGRSREYVSNTLRILTLPEE
;
A
#
# COMPACT_ATOMS: atom_id res chain seq x y z
N MET A 1 -7.96 20.60 -11.25
CA MET A 1 -7.13 19.47 -10.86
C MET A 1 -8.00 18.25 -10.66
N SER A 2 -7.84 17.27 -11.50
CA SER A 2 -8.57 16.02 -11.30
C SER A 2 -8.10 15.39 -10.00
N ASN A 3 -9.02 15.11 -9.11
CA ASN A 3 -8.74 14.33 -7.93
C ASN A 3 -8.28 12.95 -8.38
N ILE A 4 -6.99 12.70 -8.27
CA ILE A 4 -6.40 11.37 -8.51
C ILE A 4 -6.99 10.34 -7.54
N TYR A 5 -7.61 10.81 -6.46
CA TYR A 5 -8.14 9.99 -5.39
C TYR A 5 -9.66 10.13 -5.34
N SER A 6 -10.35 9.10 -5.75
CA SER A 6 -11.78 8.98 -5.52
C SER A 6 -11.98 8.30 -4.17
N ASN A 7 -12.86 8.87 -3.35
CA ASN A 7 -13.26 8.24 -2.08
C ASN A 7 -14.48 7.33 -2.23
N SER A 8 -14.95 7.15 -3.47
CA SER A 8 -16.07 6.25 -3.74
C SER A 8 -15.66 4.80 -3.49
N ILE A 9 -16.55 4.05 -2.84
CA ILE A 9 -16.32 2.65 -2.52
C ILE A 9 -17.01 1.79 -3.57
N PHE A 10 -16.27 0.86 -4.15
CA PHE A 10 -16.76 -0.12 -5.11
C PHE A 10 -16.61 -1.52 -4.54
N TRP A 11 -17.48 -2.43 -4.94
CA TRP A 11 -17.41 -3.83 -4.56
C TRP A 11 -16.81 -4.63 -5.72
N ILE A 12 -15.67 -5.26 -5.46
CA ILE A 12 -14.90 -5.96 -6.49
C ILE A 12 -14.71 -7.42 -6.06
N ASP A 13 -14.80 -8.33 -7.02
CA ASP A 13 -14.55 -9.74 -6.78
C ASP A 13 -13.10 -9.96 -6.30
N THR A 14 -12.92 -10.75 -5.26
CA THR A 14 -11.60 -11.00 -4.68
C THR A 14 -10.64 -11.64 -5.68
N ASP A 15 -11.14 -12.46 -6.59
CA ASP A 15 -10.33 -13.13 -7.61
C ASP A 15 -9.79 -12.18 -8.69
N LYS A 16 -10.36 -10.98 -8.81
CA LYS A 16 -9.92 -9.95 -9.76
C LYS A 16 -8.84 -9.04 -9.21
N ILE A 17 -8.53 -9.16 -7.91
CA ILE A 17 -7.54 -8.32 -7.25
C ILE A 17 -6.21 -9.08 -7.17
N LYS A 18 -5.18 -8.53 -7.81
CA LYS A 18 -3.83 -9.08 -7.81
C LYS A 18 -2.99 -8.49 -6.69
N PRO A 19 -2.11 -9.28 -6.05
CA PRO A 19 -1.20 -8.72 -5.04
C PRO A 19 -0.27 -7.68 -5.63
N ASN A 20 0.18 -6.74 -4.78
CA ASN A 20 1.17 -5.74 -5.17
C ASN A 20 2.56 -6.41 -5.21
N PRO A 21 3.25 -6.43 -6.36
CA PRO A 21 4.59 -7.02 -6.45
C PRO A 21 5.65 -6.24 -5.68
N TYR A 22 5.38 -4.99 -5.33
CA TYR A 22 6.29 -4.13 -4.58
C TYR A 22 6.05 -4.18 -3.07
N GLN A 23 5.09 -4.97 -2.59
CA GLN A 23 4.81 -5.06 -1.17
C GLN A 23 5.95 -5.78 -0.46
N PRO A 24 6.68 -5.12 0.47
CA PRO A 24 7.83 -5.72 1.13
C PRO A 24 7.46 -6.77 2.16
N ARG A 25 6.24 -6.73 2.69
CA ARG A 25 5.79 -7.64 3.73
C ARG A 25 5.32 -8.95 3.12
N ARG A 26 6.06 -10.03 3.42
CA ARG A 26 5.75 -11.37 2.94
C ARG A 26 5.34 -12.34 4.05
N ASP A 27 5.74 -12.03 5.27
CA ASP A 27 5.44 -12.87 6.41
C ASP A 27 4.16 -12.41 7.10
N PHE A 28 3.22 -13.32 7.24
CA PHE A 28 1.96 -13.08 7.91
C PHE A 28 1.82 -14.04 9.07
N ASP A 29 1.44 -13.51 10.23
CA ASP A 29 1.08 -14.34 11.37
C ASP A 29 -0.25 -15.06 11.05
N GLU A 30 -0.20 -16.37 10.89
CA GLU A 30 -1.35 -17.17 10.51
C GLU A 30 -2.49 -17.11 11.52
N VAL A 31 -2.16 -17.04 12.82
CA VAL A 31 -3.16 -16.97 13.89
C VAL A 31 -3.91 -15.62 13.79
N ARG A 32 -3.18 -14.52 13.65
CA ARG A 32 -3.78 -13.19 13.50
C ARG A 32 -4.57 -13.07 12.20
N LEU A 33 -4.09 -13.70 11.15
CA LEU A 33 -4.78 -13.70 9.87
C LEU A 33 -6.09 -14.48 9.96
N GLN A 34 -6.10 -15.62 10.66
CA GLN A 34 -7.31 -16.40 10.89
C GLN A 34 -8.32 -15.63 11.76
N ASP A 35 -7.84 -14.93 12.79
CA ASP A 35 -8.70 -14.08 13.63
C ASP A 35 -9.36 -12.99 12.80
N LEU A 36 -8.61 -12.38 11.90
CA LEU A 36 -9.15 -11.37 10.98
C LEU A 36 -10.18 -11.99 10.02
N ALA A 37 -9.89 -13.18 9.50
CA ALA A 37 -10.82 -13.90 8.62
C ALA A 37 -12.15 -14.22 9.35
N ASP A 38 -12.08 -14.64 10.61
CA ASP A 38 -13.26 -14.90 11.42
C ASP A 38 -14.09 -13.63 11.66
N SER A 39 -13.41 -12.51 11.91
CA SER A 39 -14.05 -11.21 12.02
C SER A 39 -14.74 -10.79 10.71
N ILE A 40 -14.08 -11.04 9.58
CA ILE A 40 -14.64 -10.71 8.26
C ILE A 40 -15.86 -11.58 7.94
N LYS A 41 -15.85 -12.85 8.33
CA LYS A 41 -17.04 -13.72 8.18
C LYS A 41 -18.24 -13.15 8.95
N GLN A 42 -18.01 -12.58 10.11
CA GLN A 42 -19.08 -12.10 10.98
C GLN A 42 -19.53 -10.69 10.62
N TYR A 43 -18.62 -9.78 10.31
CA TYR A 43 -18.92 -8.37 10.15
C TYR A 43 -18.64 -7.82 8.75
N GLY A 44 -18.04 -8.62 7.87
CA GLY A 44 -17.55 -8.15 6.57
C GLY A 44 -16.23 -7.39 6.70
N VAL A 45 -15.74 -6.88 5.57
CA VAL A 45 -14.55 -6.03 5.54
C VAL A 45 -14.97 -4.61 5.87
N LEU A 46 -14.55 -4.11 7.04
CA LEU A 46 -14.98 -2.81 7.57
C LEU A 46 -14.20 -1.64 6.96
N GLN A 47 -12.95 -1.87 6.57
CA GLN A 47 -12.13 -0.86 5.92
C GLN A 47 -11.88 -1.23 4.47
N PRO A 48 -12.14 -0.32 3.53
CA PRO A 48 -11.89 -0.62 2.11
C PRO A 48 -10.41 -0.87 1.84
N LEU A 49 -10.15 -1.76 0.88
CA LEU A 49 -8.84 -1.93 0.30
C LEU A 49 -8.59 -0.78 -0.69
N THR A 50 -7.34 -0.51 -0.97
CA THR A 50 -6.97 0.44 -2.02
C THR A 50 -6.37 -0.32 -3.19
N VAL A 51 -6.92 -0.12 -4.38
CA VAL A 51 -6.48 -0.80 -5.59
C VAL A 51 -6.26 0.21 -6.71
N SER A 52 -5.44 -0.18 -7.69
CA SER A 52 -5.36 0.53 -8.96
C SER A 52 -6.01 -0.30 -10.05
N ARG A 53 -6.60 0.36 -11.02
CA ARG A 53 -7.26 -0.28 -12.16
C ARG A 53 -6.24 -0.46 -13.28
N ILE A 54 -6.14 -1.70 -13.80
CA ILE A 54 -5.26 -2.04 -14.90
C ILE A 54 -6.12 -2.60 -16.04
N GLU A 55 -5.91 -2.08 -17.24
CA GLU A 55 -6.51 -2.62 -18.44
C GLU A 55 -5.44 -3.41 -19.20
N LYS A 56 -5.74 -4.67 -19.51
CA LYS A 56 -4.86 -5.56 -20.28
C LYS A 56 -5.56 -6.00 -21.55
N GLU A 57 -4.78 -6.13 -22.61
CA GLU A 57 -5.27 -6.72 -23.84
C GLU A 57 -5.44 -8.23 -23.66
N LYS A 58 -6.59 -8.71 -24.11
CA LYS A 58 -6.91 -10.13 -24.10
C LYS A 58 -6.45 -10.76 -25.42
N GLU A 59 -5.94 -12.00 -25.35
CA GLU A 59 -5.68 -12.78 -26.57
C GLU A 59 -6.96 -12.92 -27.39
N GLY A 60 -6.90 -12.56 -28.66
CA GLY A 60 -8.05 -12.60 -29.55
C GLY A 60 -8.83 -11.30 -29.66
N GLY A 61 -8.36 -10.22 -29.02
CA GLY A 61 -8.99 -8.89 -29.05
C GLY A 61 -9.87 -8.63 -27.83
N GLY A 62 -10.05 -7.35 -27.51
CA GLY A 62 -10.80 -6.89 -26.34
C GLY A 62 -9.91 -6.57 -25.15
N LEU A 63 -10.48 -5.87 -24.18
CA LEU A 63 -9.78 -5.44 -22.96
C LEU A 63 -10.35 -6.17 -21.75
N ILE A 64 -9.46 -6.60 -20.85
CA ILE A 64 -9.83 -7.12 -19.54
C ILE A 64 -9.40 -6.10 -18.49
N THR A 65 -10.30 -5.77 -17.58
CA THR A 65 -9.99 -4.94 -16.41
C THR A 65 -9.54 -5.83 -15.27
N GLU A 66 -8.35 -5.57 -14.76
CA GLU A 66 -7.83 -6.18 -13.53
C GLU A 66 -7.56 -5.08 -12.51
N TYR A 67 -7.48 -5.48 -11.26
CA TYR A 67 -7.18 -4.57 -10.17
C TYR A 67 -5.93 -5.05 -9.46
N GLU A 68 -5.04 -4.12 -9.13
CA GLU A 68 -3.81 -4.42 -8.42
C GLU A 68 -3.85 -3.77 -7.06
N LEU A 69 -3.59 -4.56 -6.01
CA LEU A 69 -3.67 -4.10 -4.64
C LEU A 69 -2.57 -3.09 -4.36
N ILE A 70 -2.96 -1.93 -3.82
CA ILE A 70 -2.03 -0.92 -3.32
C ILE A 70 -1.86 -1.06 -1.81
N ALA A 71 -2.96 -1.20 -1.08
CA ALA A 71 -2.95 -1.33 0.36
C ALA A 71 -4.07 -2.25 0.83
N GLY A 72 -3.83 -3.02 1.88
CA GLY A 72 -4.80 -3.94 2.46
C GLY A 72 -4.50 -5.41 2.22
N GLU A 73 -3.23 -5.80 2.08
CA GLU A 73 -2.82 -7.19 1.81
C GLU A 73 -3.39 -8.17 2.83
N ARG A 74 -3.33 -7.86 4.12
CA ARG A 74 -3.86 -8.74 5.16
C ARG A 74 -5.37 -8.87 5.05
N ARG A 75 -6.06 -7.77 4.77
CA ARG A 75 -7.51 -7.77 4.60
C ARG A 75 -7.93 -8.61 3.39
N LEU A 76 -7.20 -8.51 2.30
CA LEU A 76 -7.47 -9.32 1.11
C LEU A 76 -7.26 -10.81 1.40
N ARG A 77 -6.14 -11.18 2.02
CA ARG A 77 -5.87 -12.57 2.38
C ARG A 77 -6.91 -13.13 3.34
N ALA A 78 -7.29 -12.35 4.34
CA ALA A 78 -8.30 -12.75 5.31
C ALA A 78 -9.68 -12.91 4.65
N ALA A 79 -10.02 -12.03 3.70
CA ALA A 79 -11.27 -12.13 2.95
C ALA A 79 -11.31 -13.41 2.09
N ILE A 80 -10.20 -13.77 1.48
CA ILE A 80 -10.08 -15.02 0.72
C ILE A 80 -10.24 -16.23 1.65
N LEU A 81 -9.59 -16.22 2.81
CA LEU A 81 -9.74 -17.27 3.82
C LEU A 81 -11.18 -17.38 4.34
N ALA A 82 -11.87 -16.26 4.42
CA ALA A 82 -13.25 -16.21 4.87
C ALA A 82 -14.25 -16.60 3.76
N HIS A 83 -13.77 -16.91 2.56
CA HIS A 83 -14.59 -17.22 1.38
C HIS A 83 -15.57 -16.11 1.01
N VAL A 84 -15.18 -14.86 1.23
CA VAL A 84 -15.96 -13.69 0.82
C VAL A 84 -15.72 -13.44 -0.66
N SER A 85 -16.81 -13.34 -1.44
CA SER A 85 -16.70 -13.20 -2.90
C SER A 85 -16.30 -11.80 -3.34
N GLN A 86 -16.73 -10.77 -2.61
CA GLN A 86 -16.47 -9.38 -2.95
C GLN A 86 -15.96 -8.60 -1.74
N VAL A 87 -15.11 -7.62 -2.00
CA VAL A 87 -14.57 -6.72 -0.96
C VAL A 87 -14.76 -5.27 -1.38
N PRO A 88 -14.96 -4.37 -0.40
CA PRO A 88 -15.03 -2.94 -0.71
C PRO A 88 -13.63 -2.41 -1.03
N VAL A 89 -13.54 -1.62 -2.08
CA VAL A 89 -12.27 -1.05 -2.53
C VAL A 89 -12.44 0.42 -2.87
N ILE A 90 -11.36 1.17 -2.72
CA ILE A 90 -11.20 2.51 -3.28
C ILE A 90 -10.26 2.35 -4.47
N ILE A 91 -10.69 2.82 -5.65
CA ILE A 91 -9.91 2.73 -6.88
C ILE A 91 -9.14 4.02 -7.05
N ARG A 92 -7.82 3.90 -7.16
CA ARG A 92 -6.96 5.02 -7.49
C ARG A 92 -6.65 5.01 -8.97
N THR A 93 -6.83 6.16 -9.60
CA THR A 93 -6.56 6.36 -11.03
C THR A 93 -5.26 7.13 -11.21
N GLY A 94 -4.69 7.09 -12.41
CA GLY A 94 -3.41 7.74 -12.72
C GLY A 94 -2.22 6.94 -12.22
N ASP A 95 -2.39 5.65 -12.09
CA ASP A 95 -1.39 4.78 -11.54
C ASP A 95 -0.23 4.55 -12.50
N THR A 96 0.92 4.73 -11.92
CA THR A 96 2.17 4.24 -12.48
C THR A 96 2.75 3.24 -11.47
N ALA A 97 3.67 2.40 -11.93
CA ALA A 97 4.41 1.53 -11.01
C ALA A 97 5.11 2.36 -9.92
N ILE A 98 5.53 3.57 -10.25
CA ILE A 98 6.14 4.51 -9.32
C ILE A 98 5.17 4.91 -8.21
N MET A 99 3.92 5.23 -8.55
CA MET A 99 2.90 5.62 -7.56
C MET A 99 2.59 4.46 -6.58
N LYS A 100 2.49 3.24 -7.10
CA LYS A 100 2.28 2.05 -6.26
C LYS A 100 3.44 1.83 -5.31
N LEU A 101 4.66 1.97 -5.80
CA LEU A 101 5.87 1.83 -4.99
C LEU A 101 5.92 2.91 -3.91
N GLU A 102 5.60 4.15 -4.25
CA GLU A 102 5.50 5.26 -3.29
C GLU A 102 4.55 4.91 -2.15
N LEU A 103 3.33 4.47 -2.48
CA LEU A 103 2.32 4.15 -1.48
C LEU A 103 2.73 2.96 -0.61
N ALA A 104 3.39 1.96 -1.19
CA ALA A 104 3.92 0.83 -0.44
C ALA A 104 5.00 1.26 0.57
N ILE A 105 5.88 2.16 0.17
CA ILE A 105 6.93 2.70 1.05
C ILE A 105 6.29 3.49 2.21
N ILE A 106 5.33 4.34 1.91
CA ILE A 106 4.64 5.15 2.93
C ILE A 106 3.89 4.25 3.92
N GLU A 107 3.19 3.24 3.44
CA GLU A 107 2.49 2.28 4.30
C GLU A 107 3.47 1.57 5.23
N ASN A 108 4.59 1.10 4.70
CA ASN A 108 5.61 0.43 5.50
C ASN A 108 6.22 1.35 6.56
N LEU A 109 6.39 2.64 6.24
CA LEU A 109 6.91 3.63 7.18
C LEU A 109 6.01 3.87 8.40
N GLN A 110 4.74 3.56 8.28
CA GLN A 110 3.77 3.72 9.37
C GLN A 110 3.80 2.57 10.38
N ARG A 111 4.64 1.56 10.15
CA ARG A 111 4.81 0.45 11.09
C ARG A 111 5.60 0.90 12.31
N GLU A 112 5.13 0.52 13.49
CA GLU A 112 5.74 0.89 14.78
C GLU A 112 7.07 0.18 15.03
N ASP A 113 7.25 -1.02 14.44
CA ASP A 113 8.41 -1.87 14.65
C ASP A 113 9.58 -1.59 13.69
N LEU A 114 9.46 -0.55 12.88
CA LEU A 114 10.48 -0.22 11.89
C LEU A 114 11.74 0.35 12.56
N SER A 115 12.91 -0.17 12.20
CA SER A 115 14.19 0.32 12.73
C SER A 115 14.48 1.74 12.23
N VAL A 116 15.31 2.47 12.98
CA VAL A 116 15.68 3.84 12.61
C VAL A 116 16.41 3.86 11.25
N ILE A 117 17.29 2.86 11.01
CA ILE A 117 18.02 2.76 9.74
C ILE A 117 17.08 2.47 8.57
N ASP A 118 16.13 1.58 8.75
CA ASP A 118 15.14 1.26 7.71
C ASP A 118 14.25 2.46 7.40
N ARG A 119 13.88 3.22 8.43
CA ARG A 119 13.14 4.47 8.25
C ARG A 119 13.95 5.49 7.48
N ALA A 120 15.24 5.64 7.82
CA ALA A 120 16.13 6.54 7.11
C ALA A 120 16.29 6.16 5.64
N ARG A 121 16.43 4.88 5.34
CA ARG A 121 16.51 4.38 3.96
C ARG A 121 15.23 4.64 3.17
N ALA A 122 14.07 4.48 3.81
CA ALA A 122 12.79 4.76 3.17
C ALA A 122 12.63 6.25 2.88
N PHE A 123 13.00 7.13 3.81
CA PHE A 123 13.01 8.58 3.57
C PHE A 123 13.95 8.96 2.44
N PHE A 124 15.13 8.31 2.39
CA PHE A 124 16.09 8.54 1.32
C PHE A 124 15.51 8.18 -0.06
N ARG A 125 14.82 7.05 -0.16
CA ARG A 125 14.15 6.67 -1.39
C ARG A 125 13.08 7.67 -1.80
N LEU A 126 12.26 8.12 -0.86
CA LEU A 126 11.23 9.13 -1.15
C LEU A 126 11.85 10.44 -1.65
N ALA A 127 12.97 10.85 -1.07
CA ALA A 127 13.65 12.07 -1.49
C ALA A 127 14.34 11.93 -2.85
N ASN A 128 15.03 10.81 -3.09
CA ASN A 128 15.85 10.63 -4.29
C ASN A 128 15.06 10.08 -5.49
N GLU A 129 14.25 9.05 -5.29
CA GLU A 129 13.53 8.41 -6.39
C GLU A 129 12.23 9.14 -6.71
N PHE A 130 11.53 9.63 -5.69
CA PHE A 130 10.22 10.28 -5.85
C PHE A 130 10.31 11.80 -5.79
N LYS A 131 11.49 12.34 -5.56
CA LYS A 131 11.77 13.80 -5.55
C LYS A 131 10.95 14.58 -4.53
N PHE A 132 10.58 13.96 -3.43
CA PHE A 132 9.90 14.67 -2.34
C PHE A 132 10.90 15.50 -1.55
N THR A 133 10.47 16.70 -1.18
CA THR A 133 11.20 17.51 -0.21
C THR A 133 11.05 16.94 1.20
N HIS A 134 11.95 17.31 2.12
CA HIS A 134 11.84 16.88 3.51
C HIS A 134 10.49 17.35 4.11
N ASN A 135 10.02 18.52 3.74
CA ASN A 135 8.73 19.03 4.20
C ASN A 135 7.55 18.18 3.70
N GLU A 136 7.61 17.75 2.44
CA GLU A 136 6.57 16.89 1.85
C GLU A 136 6.55 15.52 2.54
N ILE A 137 7.72 14.92 2.81
CA ILE A 137 7.82 13.66 3.55
C ILE A 137 7.26 13.84 4.96
N ALA A 138 7.62 14.92 5.63
CA ALA A 138 7.15 15.23 6.98
C ALA A 138 5.62 15.30 7.04
N LYS A 139 5.00 15.98 6.08
CA LYS A 139 3.53 16.07 6.00
C LYS A 139 2.88 14.70 5.83
N LYS A 140 3.44 13.86 4.95
CA LYS A 140 2.91 12.52 4.72
C LYS A 140 3.03 11.62 5.96
N MET A 141 4.05 11.85 6.79
CA MET A 141 4.31 11.07 7.99
C MET A 141 3.68 11.65 9.25
N GLY A 142 3.12 12.86 9.19
CA GLY A 142 2.63 13.54 10.38
C GLY A 142 3.75 13.90 11.34
N ARG A 143 4.94 14.23 10.83
CA ARG A 143 6.13 14.57 11.60
C ARG A 143 6.67 15.93 11.19
N SER A 144 7.66 16.42 11.94
CA SER A 144 8.31 17.68 11.62
C SER A 144 9.37 17.50 10.51
N ARG A 145 9.67 18.58 9.82
CA ARG A 145 10.77 18.60 8.84
C ARG A 145 12.10 18.23 9.50
N GLU A 146 12.36 18.74 10.69
CA GLU A 146 13.57 18.44 11.46
C GLU A 146 13.71 16.95 11.75
N TYR A 147 12.60 16.30 12.07
CA TYR A 147 12.58 14.85 12.29
C TYR A 147 13.05 14.10 11.04
N VAL A 148 12.55 14.47 9.88
CA VAL A 148 12.94 13.84 8.60
C VAL A 148 14.40 14.11 8.31
N SER A 149 14.86 15.36 8.44
CA SER A 149 16.24 15.75 8.18
C SER A 149 17.21 15.03 9.14
N ASN A 150 16.87 14.95 10.42
CA ASN A 150 17.70 14.28 11.41
C ASN A 150 17.75 12.76 11.17
N THR A 151 16.65 12.16 10.77
CA THR A 151 16.60 10.73 10.42
C THR A 151 17.52 10.44 9.23
N LEU A 152 17.47 11.28 8.20
CA LEU A 152 18.32 11.11 7.01
C LEU A 152 19.81 11.26 7.30
N ARG A 153 20.19 12.06 8.29
CA ARG A 153 21.60 12.21 8.69
C ARG A 153 22.22 10.92 9.18
N ILE A 154 21.44 9.98 9.65
CA ILE A 154 21.92 8.67 10.12
C ILE A 154 22.68 7.95 8.99
N LEU A 155 22.23 8.10 7.75
CA LEU A 155 22.87 7.47 6.59
C LEU A 155 24.18 8.12 6.19
N THR A 156 24.49 9.32 6.69
CA THR A 156 25.71 10.06 6.37
C THR A 156 26.75 9.97 7.48
N LEU A 157 26.43 9.30 8.60
CA LEU A 157 27.39 9.13 9.69
C LEU A 157 28.50 8.15 9.26
N PRO A 158 29.77 8.46 9.55
CA PRO A 158 30.84 7.53 9.24
C PRO A 158 30.71 6.26 10.08
N GLU A 159 30.97 5.13 9.44
CA GLU A 159 31.13 3.86 10.16
C GLU A 159 32.44 3.91 10.94
N GLU A 160 32.37 3.78 12.25
CA GLU A 160 33.55 3.61 13.11
C GLU A 160 33.84 2.12 13.27
#